data_154558a239e0b669c7007a813b2b2f9b
#
_entry.id   154558a239e0b669c7007a813b2b2f9b
#
_cell.length_a   1.000
_cell.length_b   1.000
_cell.length_c   1.000
_cell.angle_alpha   90.00
_cell.angle_beta   90.00
_cell.angle_gamma   90.00
#
_symmetry.space_group_name_H-M   'P 1'
#
loop_
_entity.id
_entity.type
_entity.pdbx_description
1 polymer ?
#
loop_
_entity_poly.entity_id
_entity_poly.type
_entity_poly.pdbx_seq_one_letter_code
_entity_poly.pdbx_strand_id
1 'polypeptide(L)'
;LGAAAALPFLPTAMPARATAPLRNELPPAWHRFKIGEFEATVASDGALPLGPPQPVFTNSSAAEMDALLRGAFLPTDATILDQNGLVVNTGRHLVLFDTGMGTSMGPQATKEAGGPWCSRLLDNLRAAGITPEQIDLVAVTHAHCDHCWGLVDERGNKVFPNAQVAVSEADLKFWTDDGNKRGPAFMTPFVDGAKKNLGAYRDRLVMVRDGAEVVPGITAVAAPGHTVGHHVYAITSGNQTVVNTGDLAHHYVLLVRKPMWEFSFDTDPKQSARTRTRMLDSFAANRTAILSYHFPWPGLGHVAKEGEGFAWIPTPTNVTTLG
;
A
#
# COMPACT_ATOMS: atom_id res chain seq x y z
N LEU A 1 8.21 -71.20 43.69
CA LEU A 1 7.92 -70.69 42.33
C LEU A 1 7.83 -69.16 42.39
N GLY A 2 8.96 -68.44 42.12
CA GLY A 2 9.03 -67.00 42.10
C GLY A 2 8.78 -66.51 40.72
N ALA A 3 7.79 -65.63 40.53
CA ALA A 3 7.54 -64.92 39.30
C ALA A 3 8.40 -63.61 39.24
N ALA A 4 9.36 -63.56 38.31
CA ALA A 4 10.13 -62.37 38.03
C ALA A 4 9.28 -61.42 37.19
N ALA A 5 8.91 -60.28 37.79
CA ALA A 5 8.25 -59.19 37.01
C ALA A 5 9.29 -58.47 36.15
N ALA A 6 9.15 -58.56 34.85
CA ALA A 6 9.95 -57.77 33.92
C ALA A 6 9.43 -56.32 33.90
N LEU A 7 10.26 -55.38 34.28
CA LEU A 7 10.01 -53.94 34.15
C LEU A 7 10.06 -53.55 32.66
N PRO A 8 9.06 -52.81 32.15
CA PRO A 8 9.11 -52.35 30.76
C PRO A 8 10.20 -51.29 30.60
N PHE A 9 11.10 -51.50 29.66
CA PHE A 9 12.04 -50.50 29.16
C PHE A 9 11.23 -49.35 28.52
N LEU A 10 11.14 -48.21 29.18
CA LEU A 10 10.65 -46.99 28.56
C LEU A 10 11.76 -46.44 27.64
N PRO A 11 11.50 -46.27 26.35
CA PRO A 11 12.49 -45.67 25.49
C PRO A 11 12.74 -44.22 25.94
N THR A 12 13.97 -43.93 26.33
CA THR A 12 14.42 -42.55 26.59
C THR A 12 14.26 -41.75 25.28
N ALA A 13 13.30 -40.81 25.26
CA ALA A 13 13.12 -39.88 24.17
C ALA A 13 14.42 -39.07 24.00
N MET A 14 15.15 -39.30 22.97
CA MET A 14 16.26 -38.41 22.58
C MET A 14 15.71 -37.03 22.34
N PRO A 15 16.36 -35.96 22.82
CA PRO A 15 15.92 -34.60 22.51
C PRO A 15 15.95 -34.41 21.01
N ALA A 16 14.79 -34.08 20.42
CA ALA A 16 14.68 -33.77 19.02
C ALA A 16 15.55 -32.54 18.72
N ARG A 17 16.67 -32.70 18.04
CA ARG A 17 17.46 -31.60 17.50
C ARG A 17 16.82 -31.16 16.18
N ALA A 18 16.39 -29.89 16.11
CA ALA A 18 16.03 -29.27 14.85
C ALA A 18 17.25 -29.31 13.93
N THR A 19 17.17 -30.06 12.82
CA THR A 19 18.27 -30.20 11.84
C THR A 19 18.20 -29.14 10.75
N ALA A 20 17.05 -28.42 10.60
CA ALA A 20 16.88 -27.34 9.65
C ALA A 20 17.32 -26.00 10.27
N PRO A 21 18.17 -25.21 9.58
CA PRO A 21 18.53 -23.87 10.05
C PRO A 21 17.30 -22.94 10.01
N LEU A 22 17.23 -22.02 10.97
CA LEU A 22 16.25 -20.93 10.91
C LEU A 22 16.53 -20.05 9.70
N ARG A 23 15.50 -19.79 8.88
CA ARG A 23 15.56 -18.82 7.81
C ARG A 23 15.15 -17.46 8.37
N ASN A 24 16.11 -16.52 8.42
CA ASN A 24 15.88 -15.15 8.90
C ASN A 24 15.58 -14.20 7.72
N GLU A 25 14.85 -14.67 6.75
CA GLU A 25 14.43 -13.92 5.56
C GLU A 25 12.91 -13.98 5.39
N LEU A 26 12.31 -12.89 4.94
CA LEU A 26 10.89 -12.87 4.60
C LEU A 26 10.66 -13.61 3.29
N PRO A 27 9.63 -14.47 3.19
CA PRO A 27 9.27 -15.11 1.92
C PRO A 27 8.81 -14.05 0.90
N PRO A 28 8.80 -14.38 -0.41
CA PRO A 28 8.15 -13.56 -1.40
C PRO A 28 6.67 -13.36 -1.05
N ALA A 29 6.20 -12.12 -1.16
CA ALA A 29 4.83 -11.74 -0.85
C ALA A 29 4.15 -11.16 -2.09
N TRP A 30 3.42 -12.02 -2.82
CA TRP A 30 2.55 -11.64 -3.92
C TRP A 30 1.26 -12.46 -3.89
N HIS A 31 0.17 -11.85 -4.36
CA HIS A 31 -1.15 -12.46 -4.43
C HIS A 31 -1.81 -12.13 -5.77
N ARG A 32 -2.34 -13.16 -6.46
CA ARG A 32 -2.95 -13.01 -7.80
C ARG A 32 -4.43 -13.34 -7.75
N PHE A 33 -5.24 -12.49 -8.41
CA PHE A 33 -6.68 -12.66 -8.51
C PHE A 33 -7.19 -12.09 -9.83
N LYS A 34 -8.49 -12.25 -10.10
CA LYS A 34 -9.15 -11.77 -11.31
C LYS A 34 -10.08 -10.60 -11.00
N ILE A 35 -10.16 -9.67 -11.95
CA ILE A 35 -11.18 -8.61 -12.02
C ILE A 35 -11.84 -8.79 -13.41
N GLY A 36 -12.92 -9.55 -13.48
CA GLY A 36 -13.46 -9.98 -14.77
C GLY A 36 -12.41 -10.73 -15.58
N GLU A 37 -12.08 -10.21 -16.76
CA GLU A 37 -11.04 -10.79 -17.62
C GLU A 37 -9.62 -10.28 -17.30
N PHE A 38 -9.49 -9.22 -16.50
CA PHE A 38 -8.18 -8.71 -16.10
C PHE A 38 -7.53 -9.61 -15.05
N GLU A 39 -6.20 -9.70 -15.10
CA GLU A 39 -5.42 -10.37 -14.07
C GLU A 39 -4.73 -9.31 -13.20
N ALA A 40 -5.00 -9.36 -11.90
CA ALA A 40 -4.43 -8.47 -10.92
C ALA A 40 -3.43 -9.21 -10.04
N THR A 41 -2.29 -8.59 -9.74
CA THR A 41 -1.26 -9.12 -8.84
C THR A 41 -0.89 -8.05 -7.82
N VAL A 42 -1.16 -8.31 -6.55
CA VAL A 42 -0.61 -7.51 -5.46
C VAL A 42 0.80 -7.99 -5.16
N ALA A 43 1.75 -7.08 -5.00
CA ALA A 43 3.11 -7.36 -4.58
C ALA A 43 3.47 -6.40 -3.43
N SER A 44 3.93 -6.95 -2.30
CA SER A 44 4.28 -6.14 -1.14
C SER A 44 5.60 -5.39 -1.36
N ASP A 45 5.65 -4.11 -1.01
CA ASP A 45 6.92 -3.38 -0.84
C ASP A 45 7.50 -3.53 0.57
N GLY A 46 6.75 -4.17 1.48
CA GLY A 46 7.14 -4.42 2.86
C GLY A 46 6.34 -3.61 3.86
N ALA A 47 6.90 -3.45 5.04
CA ALA A 47 6.25 -2.75 6.15
C ALA A 47 6.80 -1.33 6.32
N LEU A 48 5.92 -0.37 6.62
CA LEU A 48 6.24 1.03 6.91
C LEU A 48 5.96 1.33 8.40
N PRO A 49 6.99 1.41 9.26
CA PRO A 49 6.82 1.76 10.65
C PRO A 49 6.71 3.28 10.82
N LEU A 50 5.60 3.75 11.39
CA LEU A 50 5.36 5.18 11.69
C LEU A 50 5.59 5.54 13.16
N GLY A 51 6.00 4.57 14.01
CA GLY A 51 6.18 4.78 15.45
C GLY A 51 4.85 4.83 16.22
N PRO A 52 4.81 5.53 17.38
CA PRO A 52 3.60 5.65 18.18
C PRO A 52 2.45 6.32 17.42
N PRO A 53 1.20 5.84 17.58
CA PRO A 53 0.06 6.35 16.80
C PRO A 53 -0.37 7.79 17.16
N GLN A 54 -0.16 8.26 18.40
CA GLN A 54 -0.65 9.56 18.87
C GLN A 54 -0.19 10.77 18.03
N PRO A 55 1.10 10.91 17.66
CA PRO A 55 1.51 12.02 16.80
C PRO A 55 1.11 11.84 15.34
N VAL A 56 0.68 10.64 14.94
CA VAL A 56 0.29 10.31 13.57
C VAL A 56 -1.18 10.65 13.30
N PHE A 57 -2.08 10.41 14.28
CA PHE A 57 -3.52 10.69 14.18
C PHE A 57 -3.87 11.88 15.08
N THR A 58 -3.87 13.09 14.50
CA THR A 58 -3.67 14.34 15.25
C THR A 58 -4.88 14.91 15.98
N ASN A 59 -6.11 14.63 15.55
CA ASN A 59 -7.35 15.13 16.19
C ASN A 59 -8.10 14.04 16.98
N SER A 60 -7.38 13.02 17.41
CA SER A 60 -7.92 11.88 18.14
C SER A 60 -7.63 11.94 19.63
N SER A 61 -8.45 11.27 20.44
CA SER A 61 -8.17 11.02 21.85
C SER A 61 -7.26 9.82 22.00
N ALA A 62 -6.16 9.94 22.76
CA ALA A 62 -5.25 8.85 23.04
C ALA A 62 -5.99 7.66 23.69
N ALA A 63 -6.89 7.90 24.62
CA ALA A 63 -7.67 6.86 25.28
C ALA A 63 -8.61 6.11 24.31
N GLU A 64 -9.25 6.84 23.38
CA GLU A 64 -10.12 6.23 22.37
C GLU A 64 -9.31 5.42 21.34
N MET A 65 -8.14 5.95 20.93
CA MET A 65 -7.22 5.27 20.05
C MET A 65 -6.72 3.96 20.65
N ASP A 66 -6.26 4.00 21.92
CA ASP A 66 -5.83 2.82 22.66
C ASP A 66 -6.95 1.78 22.79
N ALA A 67 -8.18 2.21 23.04
CA ALA A 67 -9.33 1.30 23.14
C ALA A 67 -9.61 0.58 21.82
N LEU A 68 -9.55 1.32 20.69
CA LEU A 68 -9.74 0.76 19.35
C LEU A 68 -8.64 -0.23 18.99
N LEU A 69 -7.36 0.12 19.25
CA LEU A 69 -6.22 -0.75 18.96
C LEU A 69 -6.25 -2.03 19.81
N ARG A 70 -6.47 -1.91 21.14
CA ARG A 70 -6.60 -3.10 22.02
C ARG A 70 -7.76 -3.98 21.62
N GLY A 71 -8.91 -3.39 21.24
CA GLY A 71 -10.07 -4.13 20.73
C GLY A 71 -9.80 -4.89 19.45
N ALA A 72 -8.81 -4.47 18.68
CA ALA A 72 -8.34 -5.13 17.45
C ALA A 72 -7.08 -6.00 17.67
N PHE A 73 -6.64 -6.20 18.92
CA PHE A 73 -5.42 -6.92 19.29
C PHE A 73 -4.14 -6.34 18.68
N LEU A 74 -4.11 -5.01 18.52
CA LEU A 74 -2.97 -4.29 17.99
C LEU A 74 -2.16 -3.60 19.09
N PRO A 75 -0.85 -3.36 18.87
CA PRO A 75 -0.03 -2.56 19.78
C PRO A 75 -0.55 -1.12 19.85
N THR A 76 -0.44 -0.50 21.03
CA THR A 76 -0.85 0.90 21.26
C THR A 76 0.32 1.88 21.17
N ASP A 77 1.53 1.37 21.05
CA ASP A 77 2.79 2.13 21.01
C ASP A 77 3.52 2.06 19.68
N ALA A 78 2.97 1.34 18.71
CA ALA A 78 3.55 1.21 17.38
C ALA A 78 2.46 1.19 16.30
N THR A 79 2.67 1.99 15.26
CA THR A 79 1.90 1.95 14.01
C THR A 79 2.79 1.36 12.93
N ILE A 80 2.37 0.23 12.37
CA ILE A 80 3.05 -0.42 11.25
C ILE A 80 2.01 -0.60 10.15
N LEU A 81 2.32 -0.08 8.96
CA LEU A 81 1.47 -0.16 7.78
C LEU A 81 2.08 -1.16 6.79
N ASP A 82 1.25 -1.90 6.06
CA ASP A 82 1.70 -2.62 4.88
C ASP A 82 1.85 -1.66 3.70
N GLN A 83 2.55 -2.09 2.64
CA GLN A 83 2.67 -1.37 1.37
C GLN A 83 2.34 -2.34 0.24
N ASN A 84 1.13 -2.23 -0.30
CA ASN A 84 0.53 -3.18 -1.23
C ASN A 84 0.51 -2.61 -2.66
N GLY A 85 1.61 -2.75 -3.40
CA GLY A 85 1.68 -2.39 -4.82
C GLY A 85 0.78 -3.30 -5.65
N LEU A 86 0.08 -2.76 -6.65
CA LEU A 86 -0.83 -3.49 -7.51
C LEU A 86 -0.35 -3.44 -8.97
N VAL A 87 -0.30 -4.60 -9.63
CA VAL A 87 -0.16 -4.69 -11.09
C VAL A 87 -1.44 -5.25 -11.68
N VAL A 88 -1.93 -4.62 -12.76
CA VAL A 88 -3.09 -5.10 -13.53
C VAL A 88 -2.68 -5.36 -14.96
N ASN A 89 -2.88 -6.60 -15.40
CA ASN A 89 -2.76 -7.00 -16.79
C ASN A 89 -4.15 -6.99 -17.44
N THR A 90 -4.37 -6.07 -18.36
CA THR A 90 -5.63 -5.93 -19.09
C THR A 90 -5.69 -6.81 -20.35
N GLY A 91 -4.64 -7.60 -20.61
CA GLY A 91 -4.44 -8.33 -21.86
C GLY A 91 -3.87 -7.46 -22.99
N ARG A 92 -3.82 -6.12 -22.81
CA ARG A 92 -3.22 -5.16 -23.75
C ARG A 92 -2.17 -4.28 -23.10
N HIS A 93 -2.31 -3.99 -21.81
CA HIS A 93 -1.41 -3.15 -21.03
C HIS A 93 -1.13 -3.81 -19.68
N LEU A 94 0.11 -3.71 -19.24
CA LEU A 94 0.53 -4.04 -17.89
C LEU A 94 0.73 -2.75 -17.10
N VAL A 95 -0.19 -2.48 -16.16
CA VAL A 95 -0.23 -1.24 -15.39
C VAL A 95 0.20 -1.52 -13.95
N LEU A 96 1.24 -0.83 -13.49
CA LEU A 96 1.66 -0.83 -12.09
C LEU A 96 1.10 0.41 -11.38
N PHE A 97 0.43 0.22 -10.26
CA PHE A 97 0.00 1.31 -9.37
C PHE A 97 1.01 1.45 -8.25
N ASP A 98 1.66 2.63 -8.22
CA ASP A 98 2.72 3.00 -7.28
C ASP A 98 3.98 2.12 -7.37
N THR A 99 5.09 2.62 -6.90
CA THR A 99 6.40 1.99 -7.12
C THR A 99 7.14 1.62 -5.84
N GLY A 100 6.51 1.80 -4.69
CA GLY A 100 7.15 1.60 -3.40
C GLY A 100 8.20 2.66 -3.07
N MET A 101 8.90 2.42 -1.96
CA MET A 101 10.00 3.26 -1.48
C MET A 101 11.20 3.27 -2.43
N GLY A 102 11.44 2.18 -3.15
CA GLY A 102 12.59 2.04 -4.02
C GLY A 102 13.93 2.33 -3.33
N THR A 103 14.93 2.70 -4.12
CA THR A 103 16.29 3.01 -3.63
C THR A 103 16.83 4.36 -4.11
N SER A 104 16.00 5.17 -4.76
CA SER A 104 16.41 6.39 -5.45
C SER A 104 17.12 7.40 -4.55
N MET A 105 16.71 7.51 -3.29
CA MET A 105 17.29 8.45 -2.32
C MET A 105 18.49 7.85 -1.57
N GLY A 106 18.95 6.67 -1.99
CA GLY A 106 20.03 5.90 -1.38
C GLY A 106 19.55 4.98 -0.27
N PRO A 107 20.27 3.87 -0.01
CA PRO A 107 19.83 2.84 0.93
C PRO A 107 19.60 3.36 2.36
N GLN A 108 20.41 4.34 2.80
CA GLN A 108 20.27 4.92 4.14
C GLN A 108 18.99 5.75 4.27
N ALA A 109 18.73 6.66 3.33
CA ALA A 109 17.53 7.51 3.34
C ALA A 109 16.26 6.66 3.19
N THR A 110 16.29 5.64 2.35
CA THR A 110 15.18 4.68 2.19
C THR A 110 14.88 3.95 3.50
N LYS A 111 15.93 3.47 4.19
CA LYS A 111 15.80 2.78 5.47
C LYS A 111 15.30 3.71 6.59
N GLU A 112 15.74 4.96 6.59
CA GLU A 112 15.27 5.96 7.57
C GLU A 112 13.80 6.34 7.36
N ALA A 113 13.36 6.48 6.11
CA ALA A 113 11.97 6.82 5.78
C ALA A 113 11.02 5.62 5.87
N GLY A 114 11.42 4.45 5.34
CA GLY A 114 10.56 3.26 5.17
C GLY A 114 10.87 2.10 6.12
N GLY A 115 11.91 2.22 6.95
CA GLY A 115 12.32 1.14 7.85
C GLY A 115 13.10 0.01 7.16
N PRO A 116 13.45 -1.04 7.93
CA PRO A 116 14.37 -2.10 7.44
C PRO A 116 13.72 -3.11 6.49
N TRP A 117 12.41 -3.08 6.35
CA TRP A 117 11.64 -4.10 5.63
C TRP A 117 10.93 -3.59 4.37
N CYS A 118 11.19 -2.33 3.97
CA CYS A 118 10.67 -1.72 2.74
C CYS A 118 11.53 -2.03 1.51
N SER A 119 11.11 -1.51 0.34
CA SER A 119 11.80 -1.64 -0.97
C SER A 119 11.91 -3.07 -1.48
N ARG A 120 10.87 -3.88 -1.24
CA ARG A 120 10.79 -5.27 -1.67
C ARG A 120 9.92 -5.48 -2.93
N LEU A 121 9.30 -4.43 -3.43
CA LEU A 121 8.35 -4.50 -4.55
C LEU A 121 8.95 -5.22 -5.77
N LEU A 122 10.15 -4.83 -6.19
CA LEU A 122 10.78 -5.40 -7.38
C LEU A 122 11.10 -6.88 -7.23
N ASP A 123 11.54 -7.32 -6.06
CA ASP A 123 11.83 -8.73 -5.79
C ASP A 123 10.56 -9.56 -5.76
N ASN A 124 9.49 -9.02 -5.17
CA ASN A 124 8.19 -9.67 -5.13
C ASN A 124 7.52 -9.72 -6.51
N LEU A 125 7.66 -8.67 -7.34
CA LEU A 125 7.22 -8.69 -8.74
C LEU A 125 7.95 -9.76 -9.55
N ARG A 126 9.29 -9.85 -9.42
CA ARG A 126 10.08 -10.90 -10.08
C ARG A 126 9.65 -12.30 -9.65
N ALA A 127 9.40 -12.49 -8.35
CA ALA A 127 8.89 -13.75 -7.82
C ALA A 127 7.49 -14.11 -8.36
N ALA A 128 6.68 -13.10 -8.69
CA ALA A 128 5.38 -13.25 -9.36
C ALA A 128 5.49 -13.46 -10.88
N GLY A 129 6.71 -13.41 -11.46
CA GLY A 129 6.97 -13.55 -12.89
C GLY A 129 6.80 -12.25 -13.68
N ILE A 130 6.83 -11.08 -13.01
CA ILE A 130 6.69 -9.77 -13.63
C ILE A 130 8.03 -9.04 -13.54
N THR A 131 8.53 -8.54 -14.69
CA THR A 131 9.75 -7.74 -14.73
C THR A 131 9.43 -6.25 -14.98
N PRO A 132 10.29 -5.33 -14.53
CA PRO A 132 10.09 -3.89 -14.74
C PRO A 132 9.97 -3.48 -16.21
N GLU A 133 10.66 -4.19 -17.11
CA GLU A 133 10.65 -3.93 -18.54
C GLU A 133 9.31 -4.24 -19.21
N GLN A 134 8.47 -5.05 -18.56
CA GLN A 134 7.14 -5.42 -19.05
C GLN A 134 6.08 -4.36 -18.73
N ILE A 135 6.35 -3.45 -17.80
CA ILE A 135 5.38 -2.43 -17.38
C ILE A 135 5.24 -1.37 -18.47
N ASP A 136 4.01 -1.18 -18.95
CA ASP A 136 3.67 -0.18 -19.98
C ASP A 136 3.32 1.17 -19.37
N LEU A 137 2.68 1.15 -18.20
CA LEU A 137 2.24 2.34 -17.48
C LEU A 137 2.48 2.17 -15.97
N VAL A 138 3.09 3.17 -15.35
CA VAL A 138 3.05 3.36 -13.91
C VAL A 138 1.99 4.42 -13.61
N ALA A 139 0.93 4.07 -12.92
CA ALA A 139 -0.10 4.99 -12.45
C ALA A 139 0.17 5.35 -10.98
N VAL A 140 0.69 6.56 -10.77
CA VAL A 140 1.00 7.07 -9.42
C VAL A 140 -0.27 7.62 -8.81
N THR A 141 -0.67 7.09 -7.65
CA THR A 141 -1.84 7.59 -6.91
C THR A 141 -1.58 8.98 -6.38
N HIS A 142 -0.38 9.21 -5.88
CA HIS A 142 0.12 10.50 -5.42
C HIS A 142 1.66 10.46 -5.26
N ALA A 143 2.30 11.62 -5.07
CA ALA A 143 3.76 11.71 -5.15
C ALA A 143 4.50 11.65 -3.79
N HIS A 144 4.01 10.89 -2.81
CA HIS A 144 4.76 10.58 -1.60
C HIS A 144 5.86 9.55 -1.85
N CYS A 145 6.75 9.41 -0.87
CA CYS A 145 7.98 8.63 -0.98
C CYS A 145 7.74 7.15 -1.29
N ASP A 146 6.82 6.53 -0.61
CA ASP A 146 6.49 5.11 -0.75
C ASP A 146 5.58 4.79 -1.96
N HIS A 147 5.23 5.80 -2.76
CA HIS A 147 4.46 5.66 -3.99
C HIS A 147 5.27 5.99 -5.25
N CYS A 148 6.23 6.91 -5.18
CA CYS A 148 6.94 7.33 -6.38
C CYS A 148 8.48 7.20 -6.34
N TRP A 149 9.12 6.90 -5.18
CA TRP A 149 10.57 6.85 -5.12
C TRP A 149 11.19 5.61 -5.79
N GLY A 150 10.38 4.58 -6.10
CA GLY A 150 10.82 3.43 -6.88
C GLY A 150 10.90 3.65 -8.39
N LEU A 151 10.57 4.85 -8.90
CA LEU A 151 10.64 5.16 -10.33
C LEU A 151 12.06 5.14 -10.88
N VAL A 152 13.05 5.55 -10.08
CA VAL A 152 14.47 5.47 -10.46
C VAL A 152 15.29 4.73 -9.40
N ASP A 153 16.43 4.20 -9.81
CA ASP A 153 17.40 3.60 -8.90
C ASP A 153 18.28 4.69 -8.20
N GLU A 154 19.20 4.28 -7.34
CA GLU A 154 20.13 5.17 -6.64
C GLU A 154 21.01 5.98 -7.60
N ARG A 155 21.29 5.45 -8.80
CA ARG A 155 22.08 6.08 -9.87
C ARG A 155 21.26 7.01 -10.74
N GLY A 156 19.92 7.06 -10.56
CA GLY A 156 19.00 7.86 -11.36
C GLY A 156 18.55 7.20 -12.66
N ASN A 157 18.84 5.90 -12.86
CA ASN A 157 18.33 5.18 -14.03
C ASN A 157 16.85 4.87 -13.86
N LYS A 158 16.07 4.94 -14.94
CA LYS A 158 14.65 4.54 -14.95
C LYS A 158 14.53 3.06 -14.61
N VAL A 159 13.79 2.74 -13.54
CA VAL A 159 13.53 1.34 -13.13
C VAL A 159 12.56 0.67 -14.09
N PHE A 160 11.58 1.42 -14.61
CA PHE A 160 10.60 0.93 -15.59
C PHE A 160 10.89 1.56 -16.96
N PRO A 161 11.86 1.02 -17.72
CA PRO A 161 12.45 1.73 -18.87
C PRO A 161 11.48 1.90 -20.03
N ASN A 162 10.44 1.07 -20.13
CA ASN A 162 9.44 1.12 -21.20
C ASN A 162 8.16 1.89 -20.81
N ALA A 163 7.95 2.14 -19.51
CA ALA A 163 6.72 2.71 -19.00
C ALA A 163 6.57 4.20 -19.30
N GLN A 164 5.32 4.62 -19.50
CA GLN A 164 4.86 5.98 -19.22
C GLN A 164 4.53 6.11 -17.73
N VAL A 165 4.49 7.34 -17.21
CA VAL A 165 4.11 7.60 -15.80
C VAL A 165 2.91 8.54 -15.79
N ALA A 166 1.78 8.01 -15.34
CA ALA A 166 0.56 8.78 -15.13
C ALA A 166 0.59 9.40 -13.73
N VAL A 167 0.44 10.70 -13.64
CA VAL A 167 0.45 11.47 -12.40
C VAL A 167 -0.49 12.66 -12.50
N SER A 168 -1.09 13.05 -11.38
CA SER A 168 -1.92 14.26 -11.30
C SER A 168 -1.08 15.51 -11.55
N GLU A 169 -1.62 16.44 -12.36
CA GLU A 169 -0.97 17.73 -12.58
C GLU A 169 -0.81 18.52 -11.29
N ALA A 170 -1.78 18.41 -10.37
CA ALA A 170 -1.74 19.10 -9.09
C ALA A 170 -0.61 18.56 -8.20
N ASP A 171 -0.48 17.25 -8.11
CA ASP A 171 0.61 16.62 -7.35
C ASP A 171 1.97 16.89 -7.96
N LEU A 172 2.10 16.75 -9.29
CA LEU A 172 3.35 17.05 -9.97
C LEU A 172 3.83 18.48 -9.65
N LYS A 173 2.94 19.48 -9.78
CA LYS A 173 3.27 20.88 -9.48
C LYS A 173 3.64 21.07 -8.00
N PHE A 174 2.86 20.51 -7.09
CA PHE A 174 3.08 20.69 -5.66
C PHE A 174 4.40 20.05 -5.20
N TRP A 175 4.61 18.77 -5.52
CA TRP A 175 5.75 18.00 -5.03
C TRP A 175 7.05 18.26 -5.80
N THR A 176 7.03 19.03 -6.88
CA THR A 176 8.25 19.45 -7.58
C THR A 176 8.61 20.92 -7.37
N ASP A 177 7.83 21.66 -6.58
CA ASP A 177 8.10 23.06 -6.22
C ASP A 177 8.91 23.17 -4.93
N ASP A 178 10.11 23.74 -5.00
CA ASP A 178 10.98 24.00 -3.85
C ASP A 178 10.32 24.91 -2.79
N GLY A 179 9.33 25.71 -3.18
CA GLY A 179 8.56 26.55 -2.26
C GLY A 179 7.82 25.74 -1.20
N ASN A 180 7.49 24.49 -1.50
CA ASN A 180 6.79 23.57 -0.61
C ASN A 180 7.70 22.79 0.34
N LYS A 181 9.02 22.99 0.30
CA LYS A 181 9.96 22.43 1.31
C LYS A 181 9.83 23.05 2.70
N ARG A 182 9.01 24.10 2.82
CA ARG A 182 8.72 24.78 4.10
C ARG A 182 7.62 24.02 4.83
N GLY A 183 7.82 23.75 6.13
CA GLY A 183 6.82 23.07 6.95
C GLY A 183 7.41 21.93 7.78
N PRO A 184 6.68 20.82 7.97
CA PRO A 184 7.20 19.63 8.67
C PRO A 184 8.47 19.08 8.07
N ALA A 185 9.30 18.45 8.88
CA ALA A 185 10.64 17.99 8.46
C ALA A 185 10.63 17.02 7.26
N PHE A 186 9.55 16.27 7.07
CA PHE A 186 9.40 15.34 5.95
C PHE A 186 9.19 16.04 4.59
N MET A 187 8.77 17.31 4.55
CA MET A 187 8.49 18.01 3.28
C MET A 187 9.73 18.13 2.38
N THR A 188 10.88 18.47 2.96
CA THR A 188 12.12 18.61 2.17
C THR A 188 12.49 17.31 1.44
N PRO A 189 12.67 16.16 2.12
CA PRO A 189 13.00 14.91 1.42
C PRO A 189 11.90 14.46 0.45
N PHE A 190 10.62 14.71 0.74
CA PHE A 190 9.52 14.33 -0.15
C PHE A 190 9.55 15.12 -1.45
N VAL A 191 9.72 16.45 -1.39
CA VAL A 191 9.88 17.30 -2.57
C VAL A 191 11.12 16.91 -3.37
N ASP A 192 12.27 16.71 -2.72
CA ASP A 192 13.50 16.32 -3.41
C ASP A 192 13.36 14.95 -4.09
N GLY A 193 12.75 13.98 -3.42
CA GLY A 193 12.51 12.65 -3.96
C GLY A 193 11.53 12.67 -5.13
N ALA A 194 10.42 13.39 -5.02
CA ALA A 194 9.45 13.54 -6.10
C ALA A 194 10.09 14.22 -7.33
N LYS A 195 10.86 15.31 -7.13
CA LYS A 195 11.61 15.97 -8.22
C LYS A 195 12.56 15.01 -8.93
N LYS A 196 13.33 14.22 -8.17
CA LYS A 196 14.28 13.25 -8.73
C LYS A 196 13.54 12.18 -9.55
N ASN A 197 12.52 11.57 -8.98
CA ASN A 197 11.83 10.42 -9.53
C ASN A 197 10.94 10.80 -10.72
N LEU A 198 10.02 11.75 -10.55
CA LEU A 198 9.13 12.21 -11.61
C LEU A 198 9.90 12.97 -12.71
N GLY A 199 10.93 13.75 -12.32
CA GLY A 199 11.78 14.48 -13.26
C GLY A 199 12.52 13.58 -14.25
N ALA A 200 12.88 12.36 -13.85
CA ALA A 200 13.49 11.40 -14.76
C ALA A 200 12.55 10.93 -15.88
N TYR A 201 11.22 11.01 -15.67
CA TYR A 201 10.21 10.62 -16.65
C TYR A 201 9.53 11.80 -17.34
N ARG A 202 10.06 13.02 -17.25
CA ARG A 202 9.46 14.24 -17.80
C ARG A 202 9.01 14.13 -19.27
N ASP A 203 9.72 13.32 -20.05
CA ASP A 203 9.44 13.01 -21.47
C ASP A 203 8.35 11.97 -21.66
N ARG A 204 7.90 11.31 -20.60
CA ARG A 204 6.91 10.21 -20.60
C ARG A 204 5.81 10.39 -19.57
N LEU A 205 5.66 11.61 -19.01
CA LEU A 205 4.58 11.90 -18.08
C LEU A 205 3.24 12.02 -18.83
N VAL A 206 2.22 11.40 -18.26
CA VAL A 206 0.83 11.51 -18.66
C VAL A 206 0.07 12.24 -17.55
N MET A 207 -0.48 13.42 -17.87
CA MET A 207 -1.24 14.19 -16.87
C MET A 207 -2.62 13.59 -16.66
N VAL A 208 -2.90 13.19 -15.43
CA VAL A 208 -4.17 12.60 -15.03
C VAL A 208 -5.11 13.67 -14.51
N ARG A 209 -6.39 13.56 -14.86
CA ARG A 209 -7.49 14.38 -14.37
C ARG A 209 -8.62 13.48 -13.85
N ASP A 210 -9.50 14.08 -13.05
CA ASP A 210 -10.70 13.39 -12.56
C ASP A 210 -11.54 12.85 -13.72
N GLY A 211 -11.94 11.59 -13.64
CA GLY A 211 -12.69 10.87 -14.67
C GLY A 211 -11.87 10.43 -15.89
N ALA A 212 -10.55 10.66 -15.92
CA ALA A 212 -9.72 10.24 -17.04
C ALA A 212 -9.54 8.71 -17.07
N GLU A 213 -9.81 8.09 -18.19
CA GLU A 213 -9.43 6.71 -18.46
C GLU A 213 -7.94 6.67 -18.85
N VAL A 214 -7.09 6.09 -18.00
CA VAL A 214 -5.63 6.04 -18.23
C VAL A 214 -5.23 4.93 -19.20
N VAL A 215 -5.96 3.82 -19.15
CA VAL A 215 -6.01 2.76 -20.18
C VAL A 215 -7.43 2.19 -20.17
N PRO A 216 -7.89 1.54 -21.26
CA PRO A 216 -9.25 0.99 -21.30
C PRO A 216 -9.58 0.10 -20.07
N GLY A 217 -10.63 0.47 -19.34
CA GLY A 217 -11.10 -0.19 -18.13
C GLY A 217 -10.45 0.32 -16.83
N ILE A 218 -9.55 1.32 -16.87
CA ILE A 218 -8.92 1.90 -15.67
C ILE A 218 -9.14 3.40 -15.66
N THR A 219 -9.98 3.88 -14.74
CA THR A 219 -10.39 5.28 -14.62
C THR A 219 -9.84 5.89 -13.33
N ALA A 220 -9.19 7.04 -13.46
CA ALA A 220 -8.74 7.84 -12.32
C ALA A 220 -9.91 8.64 -11.74
N VAL A 221 -10.04 8.66 -10.42
CA VAL A 221 -11.05 9.43 -9.70
C VAL A 221 -10.36 10.29 -8.65
N ALA A 222 -10.59 11.60 -8.69
CA ALA A 222 -9.95 12.53 -7.77
C ALA A 222 -10.40 12.28 -6.32
N ALA A 223 -9.43 12.16 -5.44
CA ALA A 223 -9.62 11.96 -4.01
C ALA A 223 -8.70 12.88 -3.18
N PRO A 224 -8.75 14.21 -3.38
CA PRO A 224 -7.80 15.15 -2.79
C PRO A 224 -7.94 15.24 -1.27
N GLY A 225 -6.84 15.64 -0.63
CA GLY A 225 -6.73 15.87 0.81
C GLY A 225 -5.49 15.23 1.40
N HIS A 226 -5.27 13.94 1.20
CA HIS A 226 -4.02 13.30 1.55
C HIS A 226 -2.85 14.00 0.84
N THR A 227 -2.92 14.07 -0.48
CA THR A 227 -2.19 15.09 -1.24
C THR A 227 -3.16 15.97 -2.02
N VAL A 228 -2.66 17.09 -2.54
CA VAL A 228 -3.47 18.01 -3.33
C VAL A 228 -4.03 17.38 -4.59
N GLY A 229 -3.35 16.38 -5.12
CA GLY A 229 -3.70 15.69 -6.37
C GLY A 229 -3.89 14.18 -6.22
N HIS A 230 -4.12 13.66 -5.01
CA HIS A 230 -4.35 12.24 -4.80
C HIS A 230 -5.52 11.72 -5.64
N HIS A 231 -5.32 10.58 -6.31
CA HIS A 231 -6.34 9.86 -7.07
C HIS A 231 -6.48 8.43 -6.56
N VAL A 232 -7.69 7.92 -6.60
CA VAL A 232 -7.99 6.48 -6.56
C VAL A 232 -8.22 6.02 -8.00
N TYR A 233 -8.08 4.71 -8.26
CA TYR A 233 -8.29 4.15 -9.61
C TYR A 233 -9.35 3.08 -9.59
N ALA A 234 -10.44 3.30 -10.33
CA ALA A 234 -11.46 2.30 -10.59
C ALA A 234 -11.01 1.38 -11.73
N ILE A 235 -10.88 0.09 -11.44
CA ILE A 235 -10.42 -0.95 -12.37
C ILE A 235 -11.65 -1.82 -12.67
N THR A 236 -12.15 -1.74 -13.91
CA THR A 236 -13.40 -2.38 -14.31
C THR A 236 -13.18 -3.29 -15.52
N SER A 237 -13.63 -4.54 -15.40
CA SER A 237 -13.68 -5.49 -16.50
C SER A 237 -15.00 -6.26 -16.47
N GLY A 238 -15.78 -6.14 -17.53
CA GLY A 238 -17.14 -6.67 -17.55
C GLY A 238 -18.02 -6.03 -16.48
N ASN A 239 -18.56 -6.83 -15.59
CA ASN A 239 -19.42 -6.38 -14.47
C ASN A 239 -18.68 -6.30 -13.13
N GLN A 240 -17.36 -6.51 -13.12
CA GLN A 240 -16.56 -6.47 -11.90
C GLN A 240 -15.74 -5.19 -11.83
N THR A 241 -15.71 -4.57 -10.65
CA THR A 241 -14.92 -3.38 -10.35
C THR A 241 -14.19 -3.56 -9.03
N VAL A 242 -12.91 -3.23 -9.04
CA VAL A 242 -12.09 -3.03 -7.84
C VAL A 242 -11.56 -1.61 -7.85
N VAL A 243 -11.58 -0.93 -6.72
CA VAL A 243 -10.98 0.40 -6.60
C VAL A 243 -9.66 0.30 -5.85
N ASN A 244 -8.55 0.64 -6.52
CA ASN A 244 -7.29 0.90 -5.83
C ASN A 244 -7.39 2.26 -5.15
N THR A 245 -7.38 2.27 -3.82
CA THR A 245 -7.68 3.47 -3.03
C THR A 245 -6.45 4.29 -2.69
N GLY A 246 -5.23 3.82 -3.03
CA GLY A 246 -4.01 4.49 -2.56
C GLY A 246 -4.10 4.79 -1.07
N ASP A 247 -3.88 6.04 -0.72
CA ASP A 247 -3.83 6.55 0.64
C ASP A 247 -5.10 7.28 1.08
N LEU A 248 -6.25 6.83 0.57
CA LEU A 248 -7.55 7.30 1.06
C LEU A 248 -7.71 7.08 2.58
N ALA A 249 -7.16 5.96 3.08
CA ALA A 249 -7.11 5.61 4.50
C ALA A 249 -5.85 4.77 4.78
N HIS A 250 -5.09 5.16 5.82
CA HIS A 250 -3.81 4.51 6.15
C HIS A 250 -3.95 3.36 7.15
N HIS A 251 -4.98 3.37 7.98
CA HIS A 251 -5.10 2.37 9.05
C HIS A 251 -6.50 1.77 9.08
N TYR A 252 -6.59 0.46 8.85
CA TYR A 252 -7.84 -0.29 8.68
C TYR A 252 -8.75 -0.32 9.93
N VAL A 253 -8.22 -0.01 11.12
CA VAL A 253 -9.02 0.16 12.34
C VAL A 253 -9.29 1.64 12.59
N LEU A 254 -8.24 2.46 12.73
CA LEU A 254 -8.38 3.83 13.20
C LEU A 254 -9.13 4.72 12.20
N LEU A 255 -8.65 4.80 10.95
CA LEU A 255 -9.26 5.67 9.95
C LEU A 255 -10.48 5.07 9.23
N VAL A 256 -10.74 3.78 9.43
CA VAL A 256 -11.98 3.15 8.95
C VAL A 256 -13.09 3.30 9.99
N ARG A 257 -12.83 3.07 11.26
CA ARG A 257 -13.83 3.25 12.34
C ARG A 257 -14.08 4.72 12.67
N LYS A 258 -13.06 5.57 12.52
CA LYS A 258 -13.10 7.01 12.76
C LYS A 258 -12.64 7.79 11.53
N PRO A 259 -13.43 7.78 10.46
CA PRO A 259 -12.98 8.32 9.16
C PRO A 259 -12.76 9.84 9.18
N MET A 260 -13.28 10.55 10.19
CA MET A 260 -13.05 11.98 10.41
C MET A 260 -11.77 12.29 11.20
N TRP A 261 -11.01 11.28 11.64
CA TRP A 261 -9.71 11.53 12.25
C TRP A 261 -8.71 11.99 11.19
N GLU A 262 -7.82 12.88 11.59
CA GLU A 262 -6.83 13.51 10.73
C GLU A 262 -5.51 12.74 10.79
N PHE A 263 -4.77 12.76 9.70
CA PHE A 263 -3.49 12.08 9.56
C PHE A 263 -2.38 13.09 9.30
N SER A 264 -1.26 12.99 10.03
CA SER A 264 -0.20 14.00 10.07
C SER A 264 0.55 14.20 8.75
N PHE A 265 0.49 13.24 7.84
CA PHE A 265 1.09 13.35 6.51
C PHE A 265 0.10 13.86 5.43
N ASP A 266 -1.13 14.19 5.80
CA ASP A 266 -2.08 14.81 4.88
C ASP A 266 -1.71 16.27 4.59
N THR A 267 -1.75 16.71 3.32
CA THR A 267 -1.57 18.13 2.95
C THR A 267 -2.76 19.00 3.37
N ASP A 268 -3.97 18.45 3.33
CA ASP A 268 -5.19 19.03 3.93
C ASP A 268 -5.92 17.94 4.72
N PRO A 269 -5.62 17.78 6.02
CA PRO A 269 -6.21 16.73 6.84
C PRO A 269 -7.74 16.78 6.92
N LYS A 270 -8.31 17.98 6.92
CA LYS A 270 -9.79 18.15 6.96
C LYS A 270 -10.44 17.75 5.64
N GLN A 271 -9.82 18.09 4.52
CA GLN A 271 -10.30 17.65 3.22
C GLN A 271 -10.13 16.12 3.07
N SER A 272 -9.00 15.56 3.48
CA SER A 272 -8.73 14.14 3.50
C SER A 272 -9.81 13.36 4.26
N ALA A 273 -10.13 13.79 5.48
CA ALA A 273 -11.17 13.19 6.31
C ALA A 273 -12.56 13.22 5.64
N ARG A 274 -12.94 14.34 5.02
CA ARG A 274 -14.22 14.46 4.27
C ARG A 274 -14.22 13.57 3.02
N THR A 275 -13.15 13.58 2.24
CA THR A 275 -13.01 12.74 1.03
C THR A 275 -13.07 11.27 1.40
N ARG A 276 -12.34 10.85 2.41
CA ARG A 276 -12.35 9.49 2.98
C ARG A 276 -13.75 9.05 3.37
N THR A 277 -14.42 9.84 4.20
CA THR A 277 -15.78 9.51 4.69
C THR A 277 -16.74 9.31 3.52
N ARG A 278 -16.79 10.26 2.59
CA ARG A 278 -17.66 10.21 1.41
C ARG A 278 -17.39 8.97 0.54
N MET A 279 -16.12 8.65 0.30
CA MET A 279 -15.77 7.50 -0.55
C MET A 279 -16.04 6.17 0.16
N LEU A 280 -15.71 6.05 1.45
CA LEU A 280 -16.03 4.85 2.23
C LEU A 280 -17.55 4.62 2.32
N ASP A 281 -18.37 5.68 2.48
CA ASP A 281 -19.83 5.57 2.40
C ASP A 281 -20.29 5.01 1.04
N SER A 282 -19.73 5.51 -0.06
CA SER A 282 -20.03 5.01 -1.40
C SER A 282 -19.61 3.55 -1.58
N PHE A 283 -18.42 3.19 -1.15
CA PHE A 283 -17.92 1.80 -1.26
C PHE A 283 -18.77 0.84 -0.43
N ALA A 284 -19.17 1.22 0.79
CA ALA A 284 -20.03 0.41 1.63
C ALA A 284 -21.43 0.24 1.03
N ALA A 285 -22.05 1.33 0.53
CA ALA A 285 -23.39 1.31 -0.05
C ALA A 285 -23.45 0.45 -1.33
N ASN A 286 -22.41 0.53 -2.17
CA ASN A 286 -22.34 -0.20 -3.43
C ASN A 286 -21.64 -1.56 -3.32
N ARG A 287 -21.20 -1.96 -2.12
CA ARG A 287 -20.43 -3.19 -1.89
C ARG A 287 -19.20 -3.30 -2.79
N THR A 288 -18.57 -2.16 -3.06
CA THR A 288 -17.40 -2.09 -3.96
C THR A 288 -16.20 -2.76 -3.30
N ALA A 289 -15.58 -3.69 -4.01
CA ALA A 289 -14.29 -4.25 -3.60
C ALA A 289 -13.21 -3.16 -3.72
N ILE A 290 -12.36 -3.06 -2.70
CA ILE A 290 -11.26 -2.10 -2.68
C ILE A 290 -9.93 -2.81 -2.43
N LEU A 291 -8.87 -2.25 -2.97
CA LEU A 291 -7.49 -2.56 -2.59
C LEU A 291 -6.90 -1.30 -1.97
N SER A 292 -6.50 -1.38 -0.72
CA SER A 292 -5.85 -0.27 -0.01
C SER A 292 -4.36 -0.53 0.13
N TYR A 293 -3.57 0.49 -0.15
CA TYR A 293 -2.12 0.39 -0.14
C TYR A 293 -1.58 0.03 1.25
N HIS A 294 -2.15 0.61 2.31
CA HIS A 294 -1.65 0.49 3.68
C HIS A 294 -2.42 -0.47 4.59
N PHE A 295 -3.42 -1.19 4.07
CA PHE A 295 -4.16 -2.15 4.89
C PHE A 295 -3.41 -3.49 4.98
N PRO A 296 -3.76 -4.34 5.98
CA PRO A 296 -3.12 -5.64 6.14
C PRO A 296 -3.11 -6.45 4.85
N TRP A 297 -1.97 -7.05 4.59
CA TRP A 297 -1.72 -7.86 3.40
C TRP A 297 -2.86 -8.83 3.06
N PRO A 298 -3.32 -8.93 1.81
CA PRO A 298 -2.89 -8.22 0.60
C PRO A 298 -3.64 -6.91 0.35
N GLY A 299 -4.28 -6.29 1.33
CA GLY A 299 -5.01 -5.03 1.21
C GLY A 299 -6.34 -5.11 0.47
N LEU A 300 -6.78 -6.29 0.06
CA LEU A 300 -8.00 -6.53 -0.72
C LEU A 300 -9.18 -6.88 0.17
N GLY A 301 -10.31 -6.20 -0.03
CA GLY A 301 -11.52 -6.46 0.75
C GLY A 301 -12.64 -5.46 0.50
N HIS A 302 -13.49 -5.30 1.48
CA HIS A 302 -14.65 -4.42 1.46
C HIS A 302 -14.72 -3.59 2.73
N VAL A 303 -15.50 -2.52 2.70
CA VAL A 303 -15.93 -1.82 3.90
C VAL A 303 -17.43 -1.96 4.08
N ALA A 304 -17.87 -2.13 5.32
CA ALA A 304 -19.27 -2.15 5.69
C ALA A 304 -19.57 -1.08 6.73
N LYS A 305 -20.75 -0.49 6.71
CA LYS A 305 -21.13 0.51 7.71
C LYS A 305 -21.16 -0.12 9.10
N GLU A 306 -20.52 0.54 10.08
CA GLU A 306 -20.49 0.15 11.49
C GLU A 306 -20.55 1.39 12.38
N GLY A 307 -21.70 1.62 13.03
CA GLY A 307 -21.92 2.80 13.84
C GLY A 307 -21.74 4.10 13.04
N GLU A 308 -20.90 5.01 13.56
CA GLU A 308 -20.57 6.27 12.89
C GLU A 308 -19.48 6.13 11.81
N GLY A 309 -18.78 4.99 11.77
CA GLY A 309 -17.71 4.68 10.82
C GLY A 309 -18.01 3.44 10.01
N PHE A 310 -16.94 2.66 9.77
CA PHE A 310 -16.99 1.45 8.96
C PHE A 310 -16.15 0.35 9.59
N ALA A 311 -16.41 -0.90 9.18
CA ALA A 311 -15.57 -2.06 9.44
C ALA A 311 -14.85 -2.49 8.16
N TRP A 312 -13.58 -2.85 8.27
CA TRP A 312 -12.83 -3.51 7.21
C TRP A 312 -13.16 -5.00 7.18
N ILE A 313 -13.49 -5.52 6.02
CA ILE A 313 -13.79 -6.95 5.78
C ILE A 313 -12.81 -7.45 4.72
N PRO A 314 -11.72 -8.13 5.12
CA PRO A 314 -10.73 -8.63 4.17
C PRO A 314 -11.31 -9.75 3.30
N THR A 315 -10.94 -9.78 2.02
CA THR A 315 -11.23 -10.90 1.13
C THR A 315 -10.33 -12.09 1.49
N PRO A 316 -10.87 -13.31 1.60
CA PRO A 316 -10.06 -14.51 1.81
C PRO A 316 -9.04 -14.70 0.67
N THR A 317 -7.77 -14.98 1.01
CA THR A 317 -6.67 -15.10 0.02
C THR A 317 -6.76 -16.34 -0.88
N ASN A 318 -7.64 -17.29 -0.57
CA ASN A 318 -7.91 -18.45 -1.44
C ASN A 318 -9.00 -18.18 -2.49
N VAL A 319 -9.55 -16.98 -2.53
CA VAL A 319 -10.53 -16.54 -3.55
C VAL A 319 -9.77 -15.93 -4.71
N THR A 320 -9.85 -16.55 -5.87
CA THR A 320 -9.17 -16.09 -7.10
C THR A 320 -10.07 -15.22 -7.99
N THR A 321 -11.36 -15.18 -7.70
CA THR A 321 -12.35 -14.32 -8.39
C THR A 321 -13.16 -13.57 -7.34
N LEU A 322 -13.33 -12.28 -7.53
CA LEU A 322 -14.24 -11.47 -6.73
C LEU A 322 -15.67 -11.69 -7.28
N GLY A 323 -16.56 -12.13 -6.43
CA GLY A 323 -17.95 -12.42 -6.78
C GLY A 323 -18.81 -11.18 -7.01
#